data_1437f2d141235cbde1f40d8b97213594
#
_entry.id   1437f2d141235cbde1f40d8b97213594
#
_cell.length_a   1.000
_cell.length_b   1.000
_cell.length_c   1.000
_cell.angle_alpha   90.00
_cell.angle_beta   90.00
_cell.angle_gamma   90.00
#
_symmetry.space_group_name_H-M   'P 1'
#
loop_
_entity.id
_entity.type
_entity.pdbx_description
1 polymer ?
#
loop_
_entity_poly.entity_id
_entity_poly.type
_entity_poly.pdbx_seq_one_letter_code
_entity_poly.pdbx_strand_id
1 'polypeptide(L)'
;MLHDKLCSVKSSGALPKTGTFMLASYLPTMRSLQRQVWLYFAVMALTGFTVDGGIFSVVFNLFLLRLGYGPEFVGQINSAGLFAFALCSLPSGTLGVWLGNRRAMIVGMALMMVSCFALALSEFVTGTTQTYWLLGFYIVFHSSIAILFVNTAPFLMAVTQETHRSHAFALQSAMLSSAAFAGSLIGGLLPGFFARQMELPLDAATPYRYPLLLAATMLVFGIILLQRIQDPEGVVVATAVVPPLPPRRTYPSIFRVPRFQPIQWQTMDRAFLTLIIVISLVRIFQIAGMATLATFFNVYMDDGLGAPTAQVGLITGVGRLLAVPLVLMMPLLSARWGHRHLVTLSSLSAVFFLLPVAFIPTWWAAGLGYMGVMAGSSIRYTSFMIFIMAMVKPEQRSFMSGLSEMTAGLCFALMALIGGYIIVGQGYQTLFLVGAGATLFGVLLFWGYFRSDQPARRIAEAPAGGD
;
A
#
# COMPACT_ATOMS: atom_id res chain seq x y z
N MET A 1 17.77 -38.99 3.79
CA MET A 1 16.28 -39.06 3.94
C MET A 1 15.53 -37.74 3.56
N LEU A 2 16.18 -36.61 3.32
CA LEU A 2 15.54 -35.39 2.79
C LEU A 2 15.76 -35.21 1.28
N HIS A 3 16.69 -35.93 0.67
CA HIS A 3 16.98 -35.83 -0.76
C HIS A 3 15.98 -36.61 -1.62
N ASP A 4 15.35 -37.67 -1.10
CA ASP A 4 14.43 -38.51 -1.86
C ASP A 4 12.99 -37.96 -1.94
N LYS A 5 12.60 -37.05 -1.04
CA LYS A 5 11.29 -36.38 -1.12
C LYS A 5 11.20 -35.25 -2.15
N LEU A 6 12.32 -34.71 -2.62
CA LEU A 6 12.39 -33.70 -3.67
C LEU A 6 12.39 -34.28 -5.09
N CYS A 7 12.68 -35.55 -5.26
CA CYS A 7 12.66 -36.24 -6.56
C CYS A 7 11.27 -36.81 -6.94
N SER A 8 10.37 -37.03 -5.99
CA SER A 8 9.06 -37.63 -6.27
C SER A 8 8.00 -36.66 -6.83
N VAL A 9 8.28 -35.37 -6.88
CA VAL A 9 7.37 -34.34 -7.45
C VAL A 9 7.63 -34.09 -8.94
N LYS A 10 8.64 -34.74 -9.53
CA LYS A 10 9.04 -34.52 -10.94
C LYS A 10 8.37 -35.43 -11.98
N SER A 11 7.41 -36.27 -11.62
CA SER A 11 6.83 -37.24 -12.56
C SER A 11 5.31 -37.17 -12.75
N SER A 12 4.73 -35.96 -12.85
CA SER A 12 3.44 -35.79 -13.53
C SER A 12 3.52 -34.56 -14.46
N GLY A 13 4.19 -34.79 -15.59
CA GLY A 13 4.29 -33.80 -16.66
C GLY A 13 2.97 -33.68 -17.40
N ALA A 14 2.08 -32.81 -16.91
CA ALA A 14 1.05 -32.18 -17.71
C ALA A 14 0.91 -30.76 -17.15
N LEU A 15 1.49 -29.77 -17.87
CA LEU A 15 1.18 -28.36 -17.65
C LEU A 15 -0.32 -28.17 -17.81
N PRO A 16 -1.04 -27.75 -16.75
CA PRO A 16 -2.47 -27.50 -16.88
C PRO A 16 -2.70 -26.35 -17.87
N LYS A 17 -3.64 -26.52 -18.79
CA LYS A 17 -4.11 -25.50 -19.74
C LYS A 17 -4.60 -24.28 -18.96
N THR A 18 -3.85 -23.18 -18.99
CA THR A 18 -3.65 -22.20 -17.91
C THR A 18 -4.74 -21.12 -17.76
N GLY A 19 -5.77 -21.09 -18.57
CA GLY A 19 -6.78 -20.02 -18.44
C GLY A 19 -8.09 -20.47 -17.78
N THR A 20 -8.59 -21.64 -18.17
CA THR A 20 -9.88 -22.18 -17.71
C THR A 20 -9.80 -22.77 -16.30
N PHE A 21 -8.63 -23.24 -15.89
CA PHE A 21 -8.45 -23.89 -14.58
C PHE A 21 -8.42 -22.91 -13.41
N MET A 22 -7.90 -21.68 -13.61
CA MET A 22 -7.91 -20.66 -12.54
C MET A 22 -9.33 -20.18 -12.21
N LEU A 23 -10.13 -19.81 -13.22
CA LEU A 23 -11.51 -19.40 -13.00
C LEU A 23 -12.38 -20.53 -12.41
N ALA A 24 -12.16 -21.78 -12.83
CA ALA A 24 -12.89 -22.92 -12.30
C ALA A 24 -12.60 -23.23 -10.82
N SER A 25 -11.41 -22.87 -10.31
CA SER A 25 -11.09 -23.05 -8.87
C SER A 25 -11.63 -21.92 -7.99
N TYR A 26 -11.81 -20.71 -8.54
CA TYR A 26 -12.35 -19.58 -7.78
C TYR A 26 -13.88 -19.67 -7.57
N LEU A 27 -14.64 -20.13 -8.56
CA LEU A 27 -16.10 -20.17 -8.50
C LEU A 27 -16.67 -21.02 -7.33
N PRO A 28 -16.18 -22.25 -7.08
CA PRO A 28 -16.62 -23.02 -5.92
C PRO A 28 -16.28 -22.36 -4.60
N THR A 29 -15.05 -21.80 -4.51
CA THR A 29 -14.58 -21.09 -3.32
C THR A 29 -15.42 -19.84 -3.03
N MET A 30 -15.76 -19.06 -4.05
CA MET A 30 -16.63 -17.89 -3.91
C MET A 30 -18.02 -18.25 -3.39
N ARG A 31 -18.58 -19.38 -3.81
CA ARG A 31 -19.90 -19.86 -3.34
C ARG A 31 -19.87 -20.37 -1.90
N SER A 32 -18.73 -20.83 -1.41
CA SER A 32 -18.55 -21.33 -0.04
C SER A 32 -18.23 -20.23 0.98
N LEU A 33 -17.90 -18.99 0.54
CA LEU A 33 -17.58 -17.89 1.43
C LEU A 33 -18.81 -17.41 2.19
N GLN A 34 -18.64 -17.22 3.49
CA GLN A 34 -19.70 -16.72 4.37
C GLN A 34 -20.10 -15.28 4.01
N ARG A 35 -21.35 -14.92 4.31
CA ARG A 35 -21.88 -13.55 4.10
C ARG A 35 -21.00 -12.46 4.70
N GLN A 36 -20.35 -12.73 5.83
CA GLN A 36 -19.45 -11.78 6.51
C GLN A 36 -18.23 -11.42 5.65
N VAL A 37 -17.67 -12.38 4.92
CA VAL A 37 -16.53 -12.15 4.01
C VAL A 37 -16.95 -11.28 2.83
N TRP A 38 -18.16 -11.47 2.30
CA TRP A 38 -18.69 -10.62 1.22
C TRP A 38 -18.96 -9.19 1.68
N LEU A 39 -19.48 -8.99 2.90
CA LEU A 39 -19.63 -7.65 3.48
C LEU A 39 -18.28 -6.98 3.66
N TYR A 40 -17.29 -7.72 4.12
CA TYR A 40 -15.90 -7.20 4.23
C TYR A 40 -15.32 -6.83 2.85
N PHE A 41 -15.52 -7.65 1.82
CA PHE A 41 -15.07 -7.31 0.47
C PHE A 41 -15.77 -6.05 -0.07
N ALA A 42 -17.04 -5.85 0.23
CA ALA A 42 -17.74 -4.63 -0.12
C ALA A 42 -17.14 -3.40 0.59
N VAL A 43 -16.71 -3.53 1.86
CA VAL A 43 -15.96 -2.48 2.57
C VAL A 43 -14.64 -2.17 1.87
N MET A 44 -13.87 -3.19 1.49
CA MET A 44 -12.61 -3.00 0.78
C MET A 44 -12.82 -2.39 -0.62
N ALA A 45 -13.85 -2.79 -1.33
CA ALA A 45 -14.23 -2.18 -2.60
C ALA A 45 -14.59 -0.70 -2.43
N LEU A 46 -15.39 -0.35 -1.41
CA LEU A 46 -15.69 1.06 -1.10
C LEU A 46 -14.42 1.86 -0.75
N THR A 47 -13.49 1.27 0.01
CA THR A 47 -12.22 1.91 0.34
C THR A 47 -11.37 2.14 -0.92
N GLY A 48 -11.29 1.17 -1.83
CA GLY A 48 -10.62 1.31 -3.12
C GLY A 48 -11.29 2.40 -3.98
N PHE A 49 -12.61 2.36 -4.09
CA PHE A 49 -13.38 3.34 -4.87
C PHE A 49 -13.20 4.78 -4.37
N THR A 50 -13.13 4.97 -3.05
CA THR A 50 -13.09 6.30 -2.44
C THR A 50 -11.68 6.82 -2.21
N VAL A 51 -10.81 6.01 -1.57
CA VAL A 51 -9.57 6.50 -0.96
C VAL A 51 -8.33 5.88 -1.60
N ASP A 52 -8.22 4.55 -1.63
CA ASP A 52 -6.98 3.90 -2.08
C ASP A 52 -6.91 3.74 -3.59
N GLY A 53 -6.47 4.80 -4.25
CA GLY A 53 -6.38 4.91 -5.70
C GLY A 53 -7.70 5.31 -6.38
N GLY A 54 -8.74 5.61 -5.60
CA GLY A 54 -10.04 6.05 -6.09
C GLY A 54 -10.17 7.58 -6.17
N ILE A 55 -11.38 8.08 -5.92
CA ILE A 55 -11.75 9.50 -6.08
C ILE A 55 -10.78 10.42 -5.34
N PHE A 56 -10.52 10.17 -4.05
CA PHE A 56 -9.67 11.02 -3.23
C PHE A 56 -8.24 11.09 -3.77
N SER A 57 -7.66 9.96 -4.13
CA SER A 57 -6.28 9.90 -4.65
C SER A 57 -6.08 10.69 -5.94
N VAL A 58 -7.09 10.77 -6.81
CA VAL A 58 -7.03 11.54 -8.05
C VAL A 58 -7.23 13.03 -7.78
N VAL A 59 -8.22 13.37 -6.96
CA VAL A 59 -8.74 14.74 -6.86
C VAL A 59 -8.00 15.59 -5.82
N PHE A 60 -7.50 14.98 -4.72
CA PHE A 60 -7.02 15.77 -3.58
C PHE A 60 -5.79 16.64 -3.91
N ASN A 61 -4.78 16.11 -4.58
CA ASN A 61 -3.59 16.90 -4.95
C ASN A 61 -3.96 18.02 -5.93
N LEU A 62 -4.90 17.76 -6.85
CA LEU A 62 -5.41 18.78 -7.78
C LEU A 62 -6.20 19.85 -7.04
N PHE A 63 -6.99 19.47 -6.04
CA PHE A 63 -7.71 20.42 -5.18
C PHE A 63 -6.73 21.37 -4.45
N LEU A 64 -5.60 20.88 -3.96
CA LEU A 64 -4.56 21.72 -3.35
C LEU A 64 -4.00 22.75 -4.35
N LEU A 65 -3.74 22.35 -5.59
CA LEU A 65 -3.29 23.27 -6.64
C LEU A 65 -4.34 24.37 -6.90
N ARG A 66 -5.63 24.01 -6.92
CA ARG A 66 -6.75 24.98 -7.12
C ARG A 66 -6.99 25.90 -5.91
N LEU A 67 -6.52 25.50 -4.71
CA LEU A 67 -6.46 26.37 -3.53
C LEU A 67 -5.27 27.35 -3.57
N GLY A 68 -4.42 27.28 -4.60
CA GLY A 68 -3.24 28.17 -4.78
C GLY A 68 -1.95 27.65 -4.13
N TYR A 69 -1.92 26.40 -3.65
CA TYR A 69 -0.68 25.79 -3.14
C TYR A 69 0.16 25.25 -4.28
N GLY A 70 1.49 25.40 -4.17
CA GLY A 70 2.43 24.87 -5.13
C GLY A 70 2.81 23.39 -4.88
N PRO A 71 3.59 22.77 -5.80
CA PRO A 71 4.06 21.39 -5.67
C PRO A 71 4.87 21.11 -4.39
N GLU A 72 5.55 22.13 -3.83
CA GLU A 72 6.27 22.02 -2.55
C GLU A 72 5.33 21.71 -1.40
N PHE A 73 4.18 22.38 -1.32
CA PHE A 73 3.19 22.10 -0.28
C PHE A 73 2.52 20.75 -0.49
N VAL A 74 2.25 20.36 -1.75
CA VAL A 74 1.77 19.01 -2.08
C VAL A 74 2.78 17.96 -1.58
N GLY A 75 4.06 18.20 -1.75
CA GLY A 75 5.14 17.35 -1.21
C GLY A 75 5.14 17.29 0.31
N GLN A 76 5.05 18.44 0.98
CA GLN A 76 5.04 18.54 2.44
C GLN A 76 3.86 17.81 3.06
N ILE A 77 2.65 18.04 2.56
CA ILE A 77 1.43 17.44 3.10
C ILE A 77 1.42 15.92 2.88
N ASN A 78 1.80 15.45 1.69
CA ASN A 78 1.91 14.02 1.40
C ASN A 78 2.99 13.36 2.27
N SER A 79 4.14 14.02 2.46
CA SER A 79 5.19 13.55 3.38
C SER A 79 4.68 13.42 4.81
N ALA A 80 4.00 14.44 5.34
CA ALA A 80 3.44 14.42 6.69
C ALA A 80 2.42 13.29 6.88
N GLY A 81 1.54 13.09 5.89
CA GLY A 81 0.56 12.00 5.92
C GLY A 81 1.20 10.62 5.89
N LEU A 82 2.13 10.38 4.97
CA LEU A 82 2.81 9.08 4.82
C LEU A 82 3.71 8.76 6.03
N PHE A 83 4.33 9.77 6.62
CA PHE A 83 5.08 9.62 7.86
C PHE A 83 4.15 9.27 9.03
N ALA A 84 2.99 9.93 9.14
CA ALA A 84 1.97 9.61 10.11
C ALA A 84 1.43 8.17 9.93
N PHE A 85 1.17 7.75 8.68
CA PHE A 85 0.82 6.35 8.37
C PHE A 85 1.87 5.37 8.89
N ALA A 86 3.16 5.62 8.59
CA ALA A 86 4.26 4.75 9.03
C ALA A 86 4.36 4.66 10.56
N LEU A 87 4.28 5.80 11.26
CA LEU A 87 4.33 5.84 12.73
C LEU A 87 3.11 5.20 13.38
N CYS A 88 1.91 5.44 12.83
CA CYS A 88 0.66 4.91 13.38
C CYS A 88 0.44 3.43 13.05
N SER A 89 1.15 2.86 12.09
CA SER A 89 1.00 1.44 11.71
C SER A 89 1.32 0.49 12.88
N LEU A 90 2.34 0.79 13.68
CA LEU A 90 2.69 -0.03 14.85
C LEU A 90 1.62 0.01 15.95
N PRO A 91 1.17 1.19 16.46
CA PRO A 91 0.12 1.25 17.47
C PRO A 91 -1.25 0.79 16.95
N SER A 92 -1.51 0.84 15.65
CA SER A 92 -2.77 0.36 15.06
C SER A 92 -3.01 -1.13 15.27
N GLY A 93 -1.96 -1.94 15.26
CA GLY A 93 -2.05 -3.36 15.59
C GLY A 93 -2.46 -3.59 17.05
N THR A 94 -1.90 -2.81 17.98
CA THR A 94 -2.28 -2.90 19.41
C THR A 94 -3.72 -2.45 19.64
N LEU A 95 -4.19 -1.44 18.90
CA LEU A 95 -5.57 -1.00 18.93
C LEU A 95 -6.52 -2.13 18.49
N GLY A 96 -6.15 -2.90 17.48
CA GLY A 96 -6.89 -4.09 17.04
C GLY A 96 -6.99 -5.18 18.09
N VAL A 97 -5.92 -5.36 18.90
CA VAL A 97 -5.94 -6.29 20.04
C VAL A 97 -6.88 -5.82 21.15
N TRP A 98 -6.93 -4.51 21.44
CA TRP A 98 -7.75 -3.98 22.52
C TRP A 98 -9.24 -3.87 22.20
N LEU A 99 -9.56 -3.31 21.05
CA LEU A 99 -10.95 -3.07 20.64
C LEU A 99 -11.56 -4.26 19.88
N GLY A 100 -10.73 -5.18 19.40
CA GLY A 100 -11.08 -6.13 18.35
C GLY A 100 -10.89 -5.52 16.94
N ASN A 101 -10.41 -6.32 15.98
CA ASN A 101 -10.05 -5.85 14.65
C ASN A 101 -11.21 -5.13 13.95
N ARG A 102 -12.44 -5.63 14.06
CA ARG A 102 -13.64 -5.02 13.46
C ARG A 102 -13.90 -3.61 14.02
N ARG A 103 -13.87 -3.44 15.34
CA ARG A 103 -14.11 -2.12 15.97
C ARG A 103 -12.99 -1.15 15.64
N ALA A 104 -11.74 -1.61 15.61
CA ALA A 104 -10.60 -0.80 15.17
C ALA A 104 -10.79 -0.32 13.71
N MET A 105 -11.26 -1.18 12.80
CA MET A 105 -11.58 -0.82 11.43
C MET A 105 -12.72 0.21 11.35
N ILE A 106 -13.77 0.10 12.19
CA ILE A 106 -14.85 1.11 12.27
C ILE A 106 -14.30 2.46 12.73
N VAL A 107 -13.46 2.49 13.76
CA VAL A 107 -12.81 3.72 14.26
C VAL A 107 -11.94 4.33 13.16
N GLY A 108 -11.10 3.53 12.50
CA GLY A 108 -10.27 3.98 11.37
C GLY A 108 -11.12 4.60 10.26
N MET A 109 -12.18 3.91 9.83
CA MET A 109 -13.06 4.41 8.77
C MET A 109 -13.86 5.66 9.17
N ALA A 110 -14.27 5.77 10.44
CA ALA A 110 -14.95 6.97 10.95
C ALA A 110 -14.01 8.19 11.00
N LEU A 111 -12.79 8.01 11.49
CA LEU A 111 -11.77 9.07 11.48
C LEU A 111 -11.41 9.49 10.04
N MET A 112 -11.31 8.52 9.12
CA MET A 112 -11.04 8.77 7.70
C MET A 112 -12.17 9.58 7.07
N MET A 113 -13.43 9.23 7.34
CA MET A 113 -14.61 9.96 6.88
C MET A 113 -14.60 11.41 7.38
N VAL A 114 -14.43 11.63 8.70
CA VAL A 114 -14.39 12.96 9.31
C VAL A 114 -13.27 13.80 8.70
N SER A 115 -12.07 13.20 8.57
CA SER A 115 -10.92 13.90 7.97
C SER A 115 -11.15 14.25 6.51
N CYS A 116 -11.77 13.35 5.72
CA CYS A 116 -12.10 13.61 4.33
C CYS A 116 -13.11 14.76 4.18
N PHE A 117 -14.14 14.81 5.04
CA PHE A 117 -15.06 15.96 5.09
C PHE A 117 -14.32 17.26 5.47
N ALA A 118 -13.49 17.23 6.51
CA ALA A 118 -12.75 18.40 6.94
C ALA A 118 -11.78 18.92 5.86
N LEU A 119 -11.11 18.02 5.15
CA LEU A 119 -10.23 18.38 4.03
C LEU A 119 -11.00 19.02 2.88
N ALA A 120 -12.18 18.49 2.53
CA ALA A 120 -13.04 19.07 1.49
C ALA A 120 -13.56 20.46 1.88
N LEU A 121 -13.78 20.73 3.17
CA LEU A 121 -14.25 22.01 3.69
C LEU A 121 -13.13 23.05 3.89
N SER A 122 -11.87 22.70 3.63
CA SER A 122 -10.73 23.60 3.79
C SER A 122 -10.80 24.86 2.90
N GLU A 123 -11.59 24.83 1.82
CA GLU A 123 -11.86 26.01 0.96
C GLU A 123 -12.51 27.18 1.72
N PHE A 124 -13.24 26.91 2.81
CA PHE A 124 -13.86 27.93 3.64
C PHE A 124 -12.95 28.51 4.73
N VAL A 125 -11.77 27.92 4.90
CA VAL A 125 -10.77 28.37 5.84
C VAL A 125 -9.73 29.17 5.07
N THR A 126 -9.30 30.32 5.58
CA THR A 126 -8.38 31.23 4.87
C THR A 126 -7.08 31.45 5.64
N GLY A 127 -6.05 31.89 4.92
CA GLY A 127 -4.77 32.26 5.48
C GLY A 127 -4.00 31.08 6.10
N THR A 128 -3.15 31.35 7.07
CA THR A 128 -2.30 30.36 7.74
C THR A 128 -3.10 29.24 8.42
N THR A 129 -4.33 29.53 8.87
CA THR A 129 -5.22 28.54 9.47
C THR A 129 -5.58 27.44 8.48
N GLN A 130 -5.74 27.76 7.20
CA GLN A 130 -6.02 26.77 6.14
C GLN A 130 -4.87 25.76 6.01
N THR A 131 -3.62 26.24 6.05
CA THR A 131 -2.43 25.38 5.96
C THR A 131 -2.37 24.39 7.12
N TYR A 132 -2.57 24.85 8.37
CA TYR A 132 -2.59 23.97 9.54
C TYR A 132 -3.79 23.04 9.55
N TRP A 133 -4.95 23.49 9.06
CA TRP A 133 -6.14 22.67 8.89
C TRP A 133 -5.88 21.50 7.94
N LEU A 134 -5.35 21.79 6.76
CA LEU A 134 -4.99 20.80 5.76
C LEU A 134 -3.98 19.78 6.29
N LEU A 135 -2.87 20.25 6.88
CA LEU A 135 -1.84 19.37 7.47
C LEU A 135 -2.39 18.51 8.60
N GLY A 136 -3.13 19.10 9.54
CA GLY A 136 -3.69 18.39 10.69
C GLY A 136 -4.66 17.28 10.28
N PHE A 137 -5.65 17.61 9.45
CA PHE A 137 -6.62 16.62 9.01
C PHE A 137 -6.03 15.58 8.04
N TYR A 138 -5.01 15.93 7.26
CA TYR A 138 -4.33 14.97 6.39
C TYR A 138 -3.48 13.97 7.19
N ILE A 139 -2.84 14.40 8.28
CA ILE A 139 -2.17 13.52 9.23
C ILE A 139 -3.17 12.55 9.87
N VAL A 140 -4.34 13.05 10.34
CA VAL A 140 -5.40 12.20 10.91
C VAL A 140 -5.93 11.23 9.85
N PHE A 141 -6.11 11.69 8.61
CA PHE A 141 -6.56 10.87 7.48
C PHE A 141 -5.61 9.69 7.22
N HIS A 142 -4.30 9.91 7.14
CA HIS A 142 -3.32 8.85 6.93
C HIS A 142 -3.14 7.94 8.15
N SER A 143 -3.24 8.48 9.36
CA SER A 143 -3.27 7.69 10.59
C SER A 143 -4.49 6.74 10.62
N SER A 144 -5.63 7.21 10.14
CA SER A 144 -6.85 6.41 10.06
C SER A 144 -6.76 5.30 8.99
N ILE A 145 -6.06 5.57 7.88
CA ILE A 145 -5.73 4.54 6.87
C ILE A 145 -4.87 3.44 7.51
N ALA A 146 -3.87 3.79 8.33
CA ALA A 146 -3.05 2.82 9.05
C ALA A 146 -3.90 1.94 9.98
N ILE A 147 -4.82 2.55 10.76
CA ILE A 147 -5.73 1.82 11.63
C ILE A 147 -6.62 0.84 10.83
N LEU A 148 -7.15 1.27 9.71
CA LEU A 148 -7.98 0.42 8.86
C LEU A 148 -7.16 -0.75 8.30
N PHE A 149 -6.09 -0.47 7.54
CA PHE A 149 -5.37 -1.49 6.76
C PHE A 149 -4.60 -2.49 7.63
N VAL A 150 -4.00 -2.06 8.75
CA VAL A 150 -3.29 -2.97 9.67
C VAL A 150 -4.24 -4.03 10.24
N ASN A 151 -5.50 -3.69 10.45
CA ASN A 151 -6.49 -4.60 11.03
C ASN A 151 -7.24 -5.46 9.99
N THR A 152 -7.04 -5.21 8.69
CA THR A 152 -7.72 -5.97 7.62
C THR A 152 -7.24 -7.42 7.54
N ALA A 153 -5.93 -7.65 7.56
CA ALA A 153 -5.37 -8.99 7.42
C ALA A 153 -5.73 -9.92 8.59
N PRO A 154 -5.57 -9.52 9.87
CA PRO A 154 -6.02 -10.32 11.00
C PRO A 154 -7.52 -10.60 10.97
N PHE A 155 -8.33 -9.60 10.58
CA PHE A 155 -9.76 -9.77 10.45
C PHE A 155 -10.13 -10.81 9.38
N LEU A 156 -9.55 -10.71 8.17
CA LEU A 156 -9.82 -11.65 7.09
C LEU A 156 -9.39 -13.07 7.44
N MET A 157 -8.25 -13.23 8.13
CA MET A 157 -7.82 -14.54 8.65
C MET A 157 -8.80 -15.12 9.65
N ALA A 158 -9.43 -14.30 10.50
CA ALA A 158 -10.38 -14.74 11.50
C ALA A 158 -11.72 -15.21 10.91
N VAL A 159 -12.16 -14.59 9.81
CA VAL A 159 -13.46 -14.91 9.17
C VAL A 159 -13.35 -15.93 8.03
N THR A 160 -12.12 -16.38 7.66
CA THR A 160 -11.88 -17.32 6.57
C THR A 160 -11.24 -18.60 7.05
N GLN A 161 -11.70 -19.74 6.49
CA GLN A 161 -11.05 -21.03 6.72
C GLN A 161 -9.65 -21.07 6.13
N GLU A 162 -8.76 -21.83 6.74
CA GLU A 162 -7.35 -21.91 6.37
C GLU A 162 -7.10 -22.26 4.90
N THR A 163 -7.90 -23.19 4.38
CA THR A 163 -7.87 -23.65 2.98
C THR A 163 -8.27 -22.57 1.97
N HIS A 164 -9.06 -21.56 2.37
CA HIS A 164 -9.58 -20.52 1.49
C HIS A 164 -8.86 -19.16 1.65
N ARG A 165 -7.95 -19.02 2.62
CA ARG A 165 -7.28 -17.74 2.93
C ARG A 165 -6.58 -17.13 1.73
N SER A 166 -5.78 -17.91 0.98
CA SER A 166 -5.05 -17.39 -0.19
C SER A 166 -5.98 -16.83 -1.26
N HIS A 167 -7.11 -17.52 -1.51
CA HIS A 167 -8.13 -17.06 -2.45
C HIS A 167 -8.84 -15.80 -1.94
N ALA A 168 -9.13 -15.72 -0.64
CA ALA A 168 -9.77 -14.55 -0.04
C ALA A 168 -8.90 -13.30 -0.12
N PHE A 169 -7.59 -13.40 0.16
CA PHE A 169 -6.65 -12.28 -0.01
C PHE A 169 -6.50 -11.84 -1.47
N ALA A 170 -6.45 -12.79 -2.40
CA ALA A 170 -6.41 -12.48 -3.83
C ALA A 170 -7.69 -11.77 -4.29
N LEU A 171 -8.85 -12.24 -3.84
CA LEU A 171 -10.14 -11.62 -4.18
C LEU A 171 -10.28 -10.23 -3.55
N GLN A 172 -9.84 -10.04 -2.29
CA GLN A 172 -9.76 -8.71 -1.66
C GLN A 172 -8.96 -7.73 -2.52
N SER A 173 -7.75 -8.13 -2.93
CA SER A 173 -6.87 -7.27 -3.74
C SER A 173 -7.48 -6.95 -5.10
N ALA A 174 -8.11 -7.93 -5.73
CA ALA A 174 -8.79 -7.74 -7.01
C ALA A 174 -9.98 -6.78 -6.90
N MET A 175 -10.81 -6.94 -5.87
CA MET A 175 -11.96 -6.06 -5.63
C MET A 175 -11.53 -4.64 -5.27
N LEU A 176 -10.51 -4.48 -4.42
CA LEU A 176 -9.93 -3.18 -4.07
C LEU A 176 -9.43 -2.46 -5.33
N SER A 177 -8.63 -3.13 -6.17
CA SER A 177 -8.04 -2.53 -7.38
C SER A 177 -9.08 -2.25 -8.47
N SER A 178 -10.08 -3.14 -8.65
CA SER A 178 -11.16 -2.91 -9.62
C SER A 178 -12.05 -1.75 -9.21
N ALA A 179 -12.36 -1.63 -7.92
CA ALA A 179 -13.13 -0.52 -7.40
C ALA A 179 -12.33 0.80 -7.43
N ALA A 180 -11.01 0.74 -7.18
CA ALA A 180 -10.11 1.88 -7.33
C ALA A 180 -10.06 2.39 -8.78
N PHE A 181 -10.05 1.48 -9.77
CA PHE A 181 -10.19 1.84 -11.18
C PHE A 181 -11.47 2.64 -11.43
N ALA A 182 -12.62 2.12 -11.01
CA ALA A 182 -13.90 2.81 -11.18
C ALA A 182 -13.92 4.17 -10.45
N GLY A 183 -13.38 4.20 -9.23
CA GLY A 183 -13.28 5.42 -8.43
C GLY A 183 -12.37 6.47 -9.04
N SER A 184 -11.23 6.09 -9.60
CA SER A 184 -10.32 7.04 -10.26
C SER A 184 -10.91 7.60 -11.55
N LEU A 185 -11.59 6.77 -12.34
CA LEU A 185 -12.27 7.20 -13.56
C LEU A 185 -13.37 8.22 -13.24
N ILE A 186 -14.24 7.90 -12.28
CA ILE A 186 -15.30 8.78 -11.81
C ILE A 186 -14.70 10.04 -11.19
N GLY A 187 -13.69 9.91 -10.32
CA GLY A 187 -12.99 11.03 -9.70
C GLY A 187 -12.37 11.99 -10.71
N GLY A 188 -11.86 11.48 -11.83
CA GLY A 188 -11.34 12.30 -12.92
C GLY A 188 -12.42 13.07 -13.70
N LEU A 189 -13.63 12.51 -13.82
CA LEU A 189 -14.73 13.11 -14.57
C LEU A 189 -15.55 14.12 -13.73
N LEU A 190 -15.67 13.90 -12.42
CA LEU A 190 -16.54 14.68 -11.55
C LEU A 190 -16.20 16.18 -11.49
N PRO A 191 -14.93 16.63 -11.38
CA PRO A 191 -14.63 18.05 -11.38
C PRO A 191 -15.14 18.76 -12.62
N GLY A 192 -14.96 18.17 -13.82
CA GLY A 192 -15.48 18.71 -15.07
C GLY A 192 -17.01 18.75 -15.13
N PHE A 193 -17.68 17.76 -14.56
CA PHE A 193 -19.14 17.73 -14.44
C PHE A 193 -19.64 18.88 -13.54
N PHE A 194 -19.09 19.04 -12.33
CA PHE A 194 -19.50 20.08 -11.41
C PHE A 194 -19.13 21.49 -11.91
N ALA A 195 -17.98 21.65 -12.57
CA ALA A 195 -17.60 22.92 -13.19
C ALA A 195 -18.63 23.39 -14.21
N ARG A 196 -19.09 22.49 -15.09
CA ARG A 196 -20.15 22.79 -16.07
C ARG A 196 -21.49 23.10 -15.42
N GLN A 197 -21.89 22.32 -14.42
CA GLN A 197 -23.17 22.48 -13.74
C GLN A 197 -23.28 23.82 -12.97
N MET A 198 -22.12 24.31 -12.49
CA MET A 198 -22.04 25.54 -11.69
C MET A 198 -21.59 26.77 -12.50
N GLU A 199 -21.31 26.56 -13.78
CA GLU A 199 -20.75 27.60 -14.67
C GLU A 199 -19.43 28.18 -14.14
N LEU A 200 -18.62 27.35 -13.47
CA LEU A 200 -17.33 27.72 -12.89
C LEU A 200 -16.19 27.25 -13.79
N PRO A 201 -15.06 27.97 -13.83
CA PRO A 201 -13.87 27.49 -14.51
C PRO A 201 -13.25 26.27 -13.78
N LEU A 202 -12.58 25.40 -14.53
CA LEU A 202 -11.88 24.24 -13.96
C LEU A 202 -10.69 24.61 -13.05
N ASP A 203 -10.25 25.86 -13.11
CA ASP A 203 -9.20 26.38 -12.22
C ASP A 203 -9.72 26.79 -10.84
N ALA A 204 -11.04 26.81 -10.62
CA ALA A 204 -11.61 27.02 -9.31
C ALA A 204 -11.50 25.77 -8.44
N ALA A 205 -11.35 25.94 -7.10
CA ALA A 205 -11.29 24.83 -6.14
C ALA A 205 -12.64 24.15 -5.92
N THR A 206 -13.72 24.92 -6.00
CA THR A 206 -15.10 24.47 -5.71
C THR A 206 -15.52 23.20 -6.46
N PRO A 207 -15.31 23.04 -7.79
CA PRO A 207 -15.66 21.81 -8.50
C PRO A 207 -14.93 20.54 -7.96
N TYR A 208 -13.74 20.69 -7.39
CA TYR A 208 -12.95 19.59 -6.83
C TYR A 208 -13.41 19.20 -5.42
N ARG A 209 -14.05 20.11 -4.68
CA ARG A 209 -14.60 19.86 -3.36
C ARG A 209 -15.69 18.78 -3.37
N TYR A 210 -16.60 18.83 -4.35
CA TYR A 210 -17.76 17.92 -4.41
C TYR A 210 -17.36 16.45 -4.57
N PRO A 211 -16.41 16.06 -5.42
CA PRO A 211 -15.87 14.69 -5.45
C PRO A 211 -15.31 14.24 -4.11
N LEU A 212 -14.63 15.12 -3.36
CA LEU A 212 -14.10 14.80 -2.03
C LEU A 212 -15.23 14.56 -1.02
N LEU A 213 -16.28 15.41 -1.04
CA LEU A 213 -17.49 15.21 -0.23
C LEU A 213 -18.21 13.91 -0.58
N LEU A 214 -18.30 13.56 -1.86
CA LEU A 214 -18.87 12.30 -2.30
C LEU A 214 -18.06 11.12 -1.75
N ALA A 215 -16.73 11.16 -1.84
CA ALA A 215 -15.87 10.13 -1.27
C ALA A 215 -16.09 9.98 0.23
N ALA A 216 -16.14 11.08 0.99
CA ALA A 216 -16.42 11.09 2.42
C ALA A 216 -17.79 10.47 2.75
N THR A 217 -18.83 10.82 1.97
CA THR A 217 -20.17 10.28 2.16
C THR A 217 -20.24 8.78 1.89
N MET A 218 -19.51 8.29 0.86
CA MET A 218 -19.44 6.86 0.57
C MET A 218 -18.82 6.06 1.72
N LEU A 219 -17.90 6.62 2.50
CA LEU A 219 -17.31 5.95 3.67
C LEU A 219 -18.36 5.67 4.76
N VAL A 220 -19.47 6.42 4.83
CA VAL A 220 -20.60 6.13 5.74
C VAL A 220 -21.16 4.73 5.48
N PHE A 221 -21.34 4.38 4.19
CA PHE A 221 -21.81 3.03 3.83
C PHE A 221 -20.83 1.95 4.26
N GLY A 222 -19.51 2.22 4.17
CA GLY A 222 -18.48 1.31 4.67
C GLY A 222 -18.60 1.07 6.18
N ILE A 223 -18.86 2.12 6.97
CA ILE A 223 -19.10 2.00 8.41
C ILE A 223 -20.35 1.17 8.69
N ILE A 224 -21.46 1.42 7.98
CA ILE A 224 -22.70 0.65 8.12
C ILE A 224 -22.47 -0.83 7.79
N LEU A 225 -21.72 -1.13 6.72
CA LEU A 225 -21.37 -2.51 6.36
C LEU A 225 -20.55 -3.19 7.45
N LEU A 226 -19.51 -2.50 7.99
CA LEU A 226 -18.70 -3.02 9.08
C LEU A 226 -19.52 -3.28 10.36
N GLN A 227 -20.50 -2.46 10.65
CA GLN A 227 -21.41 -2.67 11.79
C GLN A 227 -22.30 -3.90 11.63
N ARG A 228 -22.64 -4.29 10.40
CA ARG A 228 -23.44 -5.50 10.11
C ARG A 228 -22.64 -6.80 10.12
N ILE A 229 -21.32 -6.73 10.16
CA ILE A 229 -20.45 -7.89 10.31
C ILE A 229 -20.50 -8.31 11.78
N GLN A 230 -20.68 -9.60 12.07
CA GLN A 230 -20.58 -10.13 13.42
C GLN A 230 -19.12 -10.37 13.78
N ASP A 231 -18.74 -10.06 15.01
CA ASP A 231 -17.42 -10.42 15.49
C ASP A 231 -17.30 -11.94 15.51
N PRO A 232 -16.24 -12.55 14.97
CA PRO A 232 -16.03 -13.97 15.04
C PRO A 232 -15.92 -14.37 16.51
N GLU A 233 -16.92 -15.10 17.02
CA GLU A 233 -16.92 -15.60 18.38
C GLU A 233 -15.71 -16.53 18.57
N GLY A 234 -14.87 -16.23 19.56
CA GLY A 234 -13.85 -17.15 20.06
C GLY A 234 -12.46 -17.08 19.41
N VAL A 235 -12.19 -16.19 18.45
CA VAL A 235 -10.81 -15.98 17.98
C VAL A 235 -10.13 -14.95 18.88
N VAL A 236 -9.68 -15.40 20.03
CA VAL A 236 -8.53 -14.77 20.70
C VAL A 236 -7.39 -14.86 19.67
N VAL A 237 -7.02 -13.72 19.09
CA VAL A 237 -5.83 -13.63 18.23
C VAL A 237 -4.72 -14.35 18.97
N ALA A 238 -4.21 -15.42 18.39
CA ALA A 238 -2.98 -16.06 18.84
C ALA A 238 -1.84 -15.04 18.63
N THR A 239 -1.81 -14.06 19.50
CA THR A 239 -0.60 -13.30 19.79
C THR A 239 0.42 -14.34 20.20
N ALA A 240 1.62 -14.20 19.65
CA ALA A 240 2.80 -14.97 19.99
C ALA A 240 2.69 -15.56 21.40
N VAL A 241 2.79 -16.89 21.48
CA VAL A 241 2.65 -17.70 22.70
C VAL A 241 3.24 -16.97 23.90
N VAL A 242 2.39 -16.32 24.69
CA VAL A 242 2.70 -15.94 26.05
C VAL A 242 2.29 -17.16 26.89
N PRO A 243 3.22 -17.83 27.58
CA PRO A 243 2.85 -18.93 28.47
C PRO A 243 1.84 -18.46 29.50
N PRO A 244 0.87 -19.30 29.91
CA PRO A 244 -0.17 -18.90 30.83
C PRO A 244 0.43 -18.48 32.17
N LEU A 245 0.24 -17.22 32.53
CA LEU A 245 0.56 -16.71 33.85
C LEU A 245 -0.43 -17.30 34.88
N PRO A 246 0.03 -17.70 36.07
CA PRO A 246 -0.82 -18.25 37.10
C PRO A 246 -1.90 -17.26 37.56
N PRO A 247 -3.06 -17.73 38.05
CA PRO A 247 -4.20 -16.88 38.33
C PRO A 247 -3.88 -15.93 39.48
N ARG A 248 -3.80 -14.64 39.20
CA ARG A 248 -3.76 -13.58 40.23
C ARG A 248 -5.03 -12.77 40.22
N ARG A 249 -5.57 -12.57 41.40
CA ARG A 249 -6.80 -11.91 41.80
C ARG A 249 -7.09 -10.59 41.09
N THR A 250 -8.32 -10.45 40.71
CA THR A 250 -9.09 -9.36 40.12
C THR A 250 -8.80 -7.98 40.71
N TYR A 251 -8.38 -7.02 39.89
CA TYR A 251 -8.69 -5.59 40.01
C TYR A 251 -8.98 -5.02 38.63
N PRO A 252 -10.06 -4.26 38.43
CA PRO A 252 -10.37 -3.64 37.13
C PRO A 252 -9.52 -2.38 36.96
N SER A 253 -8.37 -2.49 36.34
CA SER A 253 -7.62 -1.33 35.87
C SER A 253 -7.86 -1.11 34.38
N ILE A 254 -8.61 -0.09 34.07
CA ILE A 254 -9.04 0.35 32.75
C ILE A 254 -7.86 0.79 31.84
N PHE A 255 -6.64 0.85 32.36
CA PHE A 255 -5.43 1.25 31.64
C PHE A 255 -4.24 0.33 31.93
N ARG A 256 -4.26 -0.90 31.39
CA ARG A 256 -3.01 -1.65 31.24
C ARG A 256 -2.58 -1.58 29.79
N VAL A 257 -1.73 -0.63 29.47
CA VAL A 257 -0.93 -0.63 28.24
C VAL A 257 -0.17 -1.97 28.19
N PRO A 258 -0.33 -2.81 27.16
CA PRO A 258 0.53 -3.97 26.99
C PRO A 258 1.96 -3.46 26.98
N ARG A 259 2.79 -3.94 27.88
CA ARG A 259 4.22 -3.63 27.84
C ARG A 259 4.73 -4.17 26.52
N PHE A 260 5.09 -3.27 25.60
CA PHE A 260 5.97 -3.60 24.51
C PHE A 260 7.16 -4.33 25.13
N GLN A 261 7.34 -5.62 24.85
CA GLN A 261 8.62 -6.24 25.14
C GLN A 261 9.61 -5.57 24.19
N PRO A 262 10.55 -4.78 24.71
CA PRO A 262 11.54 -4.15 23.84
C PRO A 262 12.27 -5.30 23.13
N ILE A 263 12.40 -5.15 21.82
CA ILE A 263 13.22 -6.05 21.01
C ILE A 263 14.57 -6.09 21.71
N GLN A 264 14.99 -7.28 22.16
CA GLN A 264 16.28 -7.44 22.83
C GLN A 264 17.38 -7.34 21.76
N TRP A 265 17.77 -6.11 21.43
CA TRP A 265 18.81 -5.79 20.44
C TRP A 265 20.14 -6.43 20.77
N GLN A 266 20.39 -6.70 22.08
CA GLN A 266 21.64 -7.28 22.60
C GLN A 266 21.83 -8.76 22.23
N THR A 267 20.77 -9.46 21.87
CA THR A 267 20.82 -10.89 21.52
C THR A 267 20.72 -11.14 20.01
N MET A 268 20.67 -10.07 19.19
CA MET A 268 20.58 -10.21 17.74
C MET A 268 21.95 -10.54 17.14
N ASP A 269 21.99 -11.61 16.38
CA ASP A 269 23.17 -12.02 15.60
C ASP A 269 23.57 -10.89 14.62
N ARG A 270 24.88 -10.61 14.53
CA ARG A 270 25.45 -9.60 13.61
C ARG A 270 25.01 -9.81 12.17
N ALA A 271 24.86 -11.08 11.75
CA ALA A 271 24.38 -11.43 10.42
C ALA A 271 22.95 -10.94 10.18
N PHE A 272 22.05 -11.07 11.16
CA PHE A 272 20.68 -10.61 11.09
C PHE A 272 20.58 -9.08 11.09
N LEU A 273 21.39 -8.40 11.91
CA LEU A 273 21.47 -6.93 11.90
C LEU A 273 21.94 -6.39 10.53
N THR A 274 22.97 -7.02 9.95
CA THR A 274 23.43 -6.65 8.60
C THR A 274 22.33 -6.85 7.57
N LEU A 275 21.59 -7.96 7.65
CA LEU A 275 20.46 -8.23 6.77
C LEU A 275 19.36 -7.16 6.88
N ILE A 276 19.01 -6.75 8.10
CA ILE A 276 18.05 -5.67 8.37
C ILE A 276 18.48 -4.38 7.68
N ILE A 277 19.73 -3.95 7.87
CA ILE A 277 20.27 -2.71 7.31
C ILE A 277 20.25 -2.77 5.78
N VAL A 278 20.75 -3.86 5.20
CA VAL A 278 20.80 -4.02 3.74
C VAL A 278 19.39 -4.05 3.13
N ILE A 279 18.47 -4.81 3.71
CA ILE A 279 17.09 -4.89 3.22
C ILE A 279 16.42 -3.52 3.31
N SER A 280 16.60 -2.79 4.40
CA SER A 280 16.03 -1.45 4.58
C SER A 280 16.58 -0.47 3.54
N LEU A 281 17.90 -0.45 3.33
CA LEU A 281 18.55 0.39 2.32
C LEU A 281 18.07 0.04 0.91
N VAL A 282 18.12 -1.23 0.55
CA VAL A 282 17.64 -1.72 -0.74
C VAL A 282 16.18 -1.30 -0.95
N ARG A 283 15.34 -1.48 0.05
CA ARG A 283 13.90 -1.15 -0.03
C ARG A 283 13.66 0.34 -0.27
N ILE A 284 14.34 1.22 0.48
CA ILE A 284 14.26 2.67 0.31
C ILE A 284 14.58 3.05 -1.13
N PHE A 285 15.73 2.62 -1.64
CA PHE A 285 16.15 3.01 -2.98
C PHE A 285 15.31 2.36 -4.09
N GLN A 286 14.95 1.09 -3.99
CA GLN A 286 14.15 0.42 -5.02
C GLN A 286 12.74 0.99 -5.20
N ILE A 287 12.16 1.60 -4.16
CA ILE A 287 10.81 2.16 -4.21
C ILE A 287 10.81 3.63 -4.66
N ALA A 288 11.96 4.31 -4.61
CA ALA A 288 12.06 5.76 -4.82
C ALA A 288 11.38 6.24 -6.11
N GLY A 289 11.64 5.60 -7.24
CA GLY A 289 11.02 5.96 -8.52
C GLY A 289 9.49 5.76 -8.54
N MET A 290 9.00 4.71 -7.90
CA MET A 290 7.56 4.51 -7.72
C MET A 290 6.98 5.57 -6.80
N ALA A 291 7.67 5.92 -5.72
CA ALA A 291 7.23 6.91 -4.76
C ALA A 291 7.12 8.30 -5.37
N THR A 292 8.11 8.73 -6.17
CA THR A 292 8.06 10.00 -6.89
C THR A 292 6.88 10.06 -7.85
N LEU A 293 6.70 9.01 -8.63
CA LEU A 293 5.62 8.96 -9.62
C LEU A 293 4.24 8.87 -8.95
N ALA A 294 4.07 8.04 -7.95
CA ALA A 294 2.78 7.90 -7.25
C ALA A 294 2.34 9.19 -6.55
N THR A 295 3.29 9.98 -6.03
CA THR A 295 3.00 11.24 -5.33
C THR A 295 2.71 12.38 -6.30
N PHE A 296 3.51 12.53 -7.35
CA PHE A 296 3.48 13.72 -8.20
C PHE A 296 2.89 13.51 -9.60
N PHE A 297 2.46 12.30 -9.95
CA PHE A 297 1.92 12.03 -11.28
C PHE A 297 0.72 12.91 -11.63
N ASN A 298 -0.24 13.02 -10.70
CA ASN A 298 -1.43 13.84 -10.94
C ASN A 298 -1.07 15.32 -11.10
N VAL A 299 -0.13 15.80 -10.27
CA VAL A 299 0.39 17.18 -10.34
C VAL A 299 1.12 17.41 -11.65
N TYR A 300 1.99 16.48 -12.06
CA TYR A 300 2.72 16.58 -13.33
C TYR A 300 1.79 16.59 -14.55
N MET A 301 0.76 15.74 -14.53
CA MET A 301 -0.23 15.70 -15.63
C MET A 301 -1.01 17.01 -15.74
N ASP A 302 -1.42 17.60 -14.62
CA ASP A 302 -2.22 18.82 -14.58
C ASP A 302 -1.36 20.08 -14.78
N ASP A 303 -0.39 20.33 -13.89
CA ASP A 303 0.44 21.52 -13.87
C ASP A 303 1.55 21.49 -14.94
N GLY A 304 2.22 20.34 -15.10
CA GLY A 304 3.33 20.18 -16.03
C GLY A 304 2.92 19.99 -17.49
N LEU A 305 1.81 19.29 -17.75
CA LEU A 305 1.36 18.90 -19.10
C LEU A 305 0.03 19.52 -19.52
N GLY A 306 -0.68 20.22 -18.62
CA GLY A 306 -2.01 20.80 -18.90
C GLY A 306 -3.08 19.76 -19.23
N ALA A 307 -2.92 18.51 -18.78
CA ALA A 307 -3.84 17.44 -19.09
C ALA A 307 -5.13 17.57 -18.27
N PRO A 308 -6.31 17.36 -18.88
CA PRO A 308 -7.57 17.44 -18.15
C PRO A 308 -7.66 16.33 -17.09
N THR A 309 -8.30 16.62 -15.96
CA THR A 309 -8.47 15.72 -14.81
C THR A 309 -9.06 14.36 -15.20
N ALA A 310 -9.91 14.32 -16.24
CA ALA A 310 -10.47 13.09 -16.79
C ALA A 310 -9.38 12.14 -17.34
N GLN A 311 -8.34 12.67 -17.99
CA GLN A 311 -7.21 11.87 -18.48
C GLN A 311 -6.36 11.37 -17.31
N VAL A 312 -6.15 12.19 -16.28
CA VAL A 312 -5.46 11.77 -15.05
C VAL A 312 -6.17 10.58 -14.43
N GLY A 313 -7.49 10.68 -14.23
CA GLY A 313 -8.30 9.62 -13.66
C GLY A 313 -8.31 8.34 -14.50
N LEU A 314 -8.37 8.45 -15.83
CA LEU A 314 -8.32 7.31 -16.74
C LEU A 314 -6.97 6.57 -16.64
N ILE A 315 -5.87 7.30 -16.72
CA ILE A 315 -4.51 6.71 -16.71
C ILE A 315 -4.22 6.07 -15.36
N THR A 316 -4.53 6.74 -14.27
CA THR A 316 -4.32 6.21 -12.91
C THR A 316 -5.16 4.96 -12.67
N GLY A 317 -6.41 4.97 -13.13
CA GLY A 317 -7.30 3.82 -13.07
C GLY A 317 -6.78 2.62 -13.87
N VAL A 318 -6.48 2.83 -15.15
CA VAL A 318 -5.95 1.75 -16.01
C VAL A 318 -4.65 1.18 -15.46
N GLY A 319 -3.75 2.04 -14.93
CA GLY A 319 -2.51 1.59 -14.29
C GLY A 319 -2.76 0.63 -13.11
N ARG A 320 -3.80 0.90 -12.30
CA ARG A 320 -4.21 0.01 -11.20
C ARG A 320 -4.83 -1.29 -11.71
N LEU A 321 -5.65 -1.22 -12.74
CA LEU A 321 -6.29 -2.39 -13.31
C LEU A 321 -5.28 -3.35 -13.97
N LEU A 322 -4.26 -2.82 -14.64
CA LEU A 322 -3.19 -3.61 -15.25
C LEU A 322 -2.35 -4.39 -14.23
N ALA A 323 -2.28 -3.93 -12.99
CA ALA A 323 -1.60 -4.65 -11.91
C ALA A 323 -2.25 -6.01 -11.60
N VAL A 324 -3.58 -6.12 -11.75
CA VAL A 324 -4.36 -7.32 -11.38
C VAL A 324 -3.92 -8.56 -12.16
N PRO A 325 -3.92 -8.59 -13.51
CA PRO A 325 -3.50 -9.77 -14.26
C PRO A 325 -2.04 -10.13 -14.01
N LEU A 326 -1.16 -9.16 -13.80
CA LEU A 326 0.26 -9.41 -13.53
C LEU A 326 0.48 -10.08 -12.17
N VAL A 327 -0.25 -9.69 -11.13
CA VAL A 327 -0.21 -10.37 -9.83
C VAL A 327 -0.74 -11.80 -9.94
N LEU A 328 -1.81 -12.02 -10.73
CA LEU A 328 -2.33 -13.36 -10.95
C LEU A 328 -1.36 -14.28 -11.74
N MET A 329 -0.49 -13.70 -12.55
CA MET A 329 0.56 -14.44 -13.27
C MET A 329 1.81 -14.75 -12.40
N MET A 330 1.89 -14.22 -11.19
CA MET A 330 3.05 -14.39 -10.29
C MET A 330 3.51 -15.84 -10.10
N PRO A 331 2.62 -16.83 -9.87
CA PRO A 331 3.06 -18.21 -9.70
C PRO A 331 3.81 -18.76 -10.93
N LEU A 332 3.37 -18.39 -12.14
CA LEU A 332 4.00 -18.78 -13.40
C LEU A 332 5.36 -18.11 -13.58
N LEU A 333 5.41 -16.80 -13.33
CA LEU A 333 6.63 -16.01 -13.45
C LEU A 333 7.68 -16.47 -12.43
N SER A 334 7.27 -16.71 -11.17
CA SER A 334 8.18 -17.15 -10.12
C SER A 334 8.71 -18.58 -10.31
N ALA A 335 7.89 -19.47 -10.89
CA ALA A 335 8.31 -20.81 -11.25
C ALA A 335 9.39 -20.82 -12.37
N ARG A 336 9.29 -19.85 -13.30
CA ARG A 336 10.23 -19.77 -14.45
C ARG A 336 11.52 -19.02 -14.10
N TRP A 337 11.43 -17.89 -13.39
CA TRP A 337 12.56 -16.97 -13.20
C TRP A 337 13.04 -16.87 -11.75
N GLY A 338 12.26 -17.37 -10.80
CA GLY A 338 12.54 -17.22 -9.36
C GLY A 338 12.31 -15.80 -8.84
N HIS A 339 12.04 -15.68 -7.55
CA HIS A 339 11.68 -14.39 -6.92
C HIS A 339 12.79 -13.34 -7.00
N ARG A 340 14.05 -13.75 -6.88
CA ARG A 340 15.21 -12.85 -6.95
C ARG A 340 15.32 -12.14 -8.31
N HIS A 341 15.24 -12.88 -9.42
CA HIS A 341 15.28 -12.29 -10.75
C HIS A 341 14.06 -11.42 -11.04
N LEU A 342 12.89 -11.81 -10.52
CA LEU A 342 11.67 -11.00 -10.65
C LEU A 342 11.80 -9.65 -9.94
N VAL A 343 12.37 -9.60 -8.74
CA VAL A 343 12.65 -8.33 -8.02
C VAL A 343 13.58 -7.43 -8.84
N THR A 344 14.67 -8.00 -9.38
CA THR A 344 15.63 -7.24 -10.20
C THR A 344 14.97 -6.73 -11.48
N LEU A 345 14.30 -7.61 -12.23
CA LEU A 345 13.70 -7.27 -13.53
C LEU A 345 12.57 -6.25 -13.38
N SER A 346 11.70 -6.40 -12.38
CA SER A 346 10.60 -5.46 -12.13
C SER A 346 11.09 -4.10 -11.62
N SER A 347 12.22 -4.06 -10.90
CA SER A 347 12.84 -2.78 -10.50
C SER A 347 13.52 -2.10 -11.69
N LEU A 348 14.18 -2.86 -12.57
CA LEU A 348 14.75 -2.32 -13.82
C LEU A 348 13.65 -1.84 -14.78
N SER A 349 12.53 -2.54 -14.85
CA SER A 349 11.38 -2.06 -15.65
C SER A 349 10.85 -0.73 -15.14
N ALA A 350 10.83 -0.50 -13.82
CA ALA A 350 10.44 0.80 -13.27
C ALA A 350 11.41 1.93 -13.70
N VAL A 351 12.72 1.68 -13.71
CA VAL A 351 13.70 2.64 -14.25
C VAL A 351 13.43 2.90 -15.73
N PHE A 352 13.25 1.85 -16.53
CA PHE A 352 12.97 1.97 -17.96
C PHE A 352 11.71 2.80 -18.24
N PHE A 353 10.62 2.57 -17.52
CA PHE A 353 9.37 3.29 -17.71
C PHE A 353 9.38 4.72 -17.14
N LEU A 354 10.30 5.06 -16.23
CA LEU A 354 10.49 6.45 -15.77
C LEU A 354 11.20 7.33 -16.81
N LEU A 355 12.02 6.75 -17.70
CA LEU A 355 12.75 7.55 -18.70
C LEU A 355 11.81 8.27 -19.70
N PRO A 356 10.79 7.64 -20.29
CA PRO A 356 9.83 8.37 -21.12
C PRO A 356 9.11 9.48 -20.37
N VAL A 357 8.78 9.28 -19.07
CA VAL A 357 8.14 10.32 -18.25
C VAL A 357 9.06 11.53 -18.09
N ALA A 358 10.37 11.30 -17.94
CA ALA A 358 11.35 12.37 -17.76
C ALA A 358 11.69 13.11 -19.06
N PHE A 359 11.81 12.40 -20.18
CA PHE A 359 12.34 12.98 -21.42
C PHE A 359 11.27 13.37 -22.45
N ILE A 360 10.07 12.80 -22.38
CA ILE A 360 9.01 13.06 -23.35
C ILE A 360 7.83 13.74 -22.66
N PRO A 361 7.72 15.06 -22.68
CA PRO A 361 6.70 15.82 -21.95
C PRO A 361 5.33 15.73 -22.69
N THR A 362 4.79 14.53 -22.78
CA THR A 362 3.49 14.26 -23.40
C THR A 362 2.65 13.37 -22.48
N TRP A 363 1.35 13.59 -22.46
CA TRP A 363 0.42 12.84 -21.62
C TRP A 363 0.46 11.31 -21.86
N TRP A 364 0.67 10.87 -23.10
CA TRP A 364 0.74 9.44 -23.44
C TRP A 364 2.03 8.80 -22.94
N ALA A 365 3.18 9.50 -23.01
CA ALA A 365 4.46 9.00 -22.47
C ALA A 365 4.42 8.93 -20.94
N ALA A 366 3.87 9.95 -20.30
CA ALA A 366 3.62 9.97 -18.85
C ALA A 366 2.68 8.81 -18.45
N GLY A 367 1.62 8.58 -19.22
CA GLY A 367 0.66 7.50 -19.00
C GLY A 367 1.29 6.10 -19.13
N LEU A 368 2.04 5.86 -20.20
CA LEU A 368 2.77 4.60 -20.39
C LEU A 368 3.78 4.37 -19.25
N GLY A 369 4.50 5.42 -18.87
CA GLY A 369 5.43 5.36 -17.76
C GLY A 369 4.75 5.00 -16.45
N TYR A 370 3.65 5.67 -16.11
CA TYR A 370 2.86 5.38 -14.92
C TYR A 370 2.36 3.93 -14.89
N MET A 371 1.71 3.48 -15.98
CA MET A 371 1.19 2.12 -16.10
C MET A 371 2.30 1.08 -15.94
N GLY A 372 3.45 1.30 -16.60
CA GLY A 372 4.59 0.38 -16.53
C GLY A 372 5.22 0.30 -15.13
N VAL A 373 5.39 1.44 -14.45
CA VAL A 373 5.91 1.48 -13.08
C VAL A 373 4.94 0.82 -12.10
N MET A 374 3.63 1.08 -12.21
CA MET A 374 2.62 0.48 -11.33
C MET A 374 2.53 -1.03 -11.53
N ALA A 375 2.53 -1.48 -12.78
CA ALA A 375 2.53 -2.89 -13.17
C ALA A 375 3.78 -3.62 -12.64
N GLY A 376 4.96 -3.07 -12.88
CA GLY A 376 6.22 -3.60 -12.37
C GLY A 376 6.30 -3.63 -10.85
N SER A 377 5.77 -2.61 -10.17
CA SER A 377 5.80 -2.51 -8.72
C SER A 377 4.96 -3.61 -8.03
N SER A 378 3.87 -4.04 -8.64
CA SER A 378 3.04 -5.13 -8.13
C SER A 378 3.78 -6.47 -8.12
N ILE A 379 4.51 -6.77 -9.21
CA ILE A 379 5.38 -7.95 -9.29
C ILE A 379 6.52 -7.87 -8.28
N ARG A 380 7.16 -6.70 -8.19
CA ARG A 380 8.26 -6.45 -7.26
C ARG A 380 7.85 -6.64 -5.82
N TYR A 381 6.73 -6.05 -5.39
CA TYR A 381 6.24 -6.13 -4.02
C TYR A 381 6.05 -7.59 -3.58
N THR A 382 5.30 -8.36 -4.36
CA THR A 382 5.00 -9.76 -4.05
C THR A 382 6.27 -10.62 -4.04
N SER A 383 7.14 -10.47 -5.06
CA SER A 383 8.39 -11.24 -5.15
C SER A 383 9.35 -10.90 -4.03
N PHE A 384 9.47 -9.61 -3.68
CA PHE A 384 10.35 -9.15 -2.61
C PHE A 384 9.92 -9.67 -1.25
N MET A 385 8.62 -9.64 -0.94
CA MET A 385 8.09 -10.18 0.31
C MET A 385 8.35 -11.68 0.44
N ILE A 386 8.07 -12.46 -0.59
CA ILE A 386 8.32 -13.91 -0.56
C ILE A 386 9.84 -14.18 -0.42
N PHE A 387 10.67 -13.43 -1.15
CA PHE A 387 12.13 -13.57 -1.10
C PHE A 387 12.66 -13.32 0.33
N ILE A 388 12.26 -12.23 0.99
CA ILE A 388 12.70 -11.91 2.35
C ILE A 388 12.18 -12.94 3.36
N MET A 389 10.91 -13.35 3.25
CA MET A 389 10.32 -14.32 4.17
C MET A 389 11.00 -15.69 4.10
N ALA A 390 11.58 -16.05 2.93
CA ALA A 390 12.35 -17.26 2.76
C ALA A 390 13.76 -17.20 3.40
N MET A 391 14.27 -15.99 3.66
CA MET A 391 15.62 -15.80 4.22
C MET A 391 15.67 -15.73 5.74
N VAL A 392 14.52 -15.57 6.41
CA VAL A 392 14.46 -15.37 7.86
C VAL A 392 13.73 -16.52 8.55
N LYS A 393 14.05 -16.74 9.83
CA LYS A 393 13.36 -17.75 10.66
C LYS A 393 11.87 -17.40 10.80
N PRO A 394 10.97 -18.39 10.99
CA PRO A 394 9.53 -18.16 11.12
C PRO A 394 9.17 -17.09 12.15
N GLU A 395 9.87 -17.06 13.29
CA GLU A 395 9.65 -16.12 14.40
C GLU A 395 9.98 -14.67 14.01
N GLN A 396 10.88 -14.48 13.05
CA GLN A 396 11.35 -13.16 12.59
C GLN A 396 10.53 -12.59 11.43
N ARG A 397 9.67 -13.39 10.81
CA ARG A 397 8.92 -13.01 9.60
C ARG A 397 8.02 -11.80 9.82
N SER A 398 7.30 -11.77 10.94
CA SER A 398 6.41 -10.65 11.26
C SER A 398 7.17 -9.33 11.44
N PHE A 399 8.34 -9.39 12.10
CA PHE A 399 9.23 -8.25 12.25
C PHE A 399 9.73 -7.73 10.90
N MET A 400 10.21 -8.63 10.04
CA MET A 400 10.73 -8.28 8.70
C MET A 400 9.65 -7.72 7.78
N SER A 401 8.41 -8.21 7.88
CA SER A 401 7.26 -7.63 7.17
C SER A 401 7.01 -6.20 7.61
N GLY A 402 6.89 -5.97 8.92
CA GLY A 402 6.69 -4.63 9.49
C GLY A 402 7.82 -3.66 9.14
N LEU A 403 9.07 -4.11 9.21
CA LEU A 403 10.24 -3.31 8.82
C LEU A 403 10.18 -2.93 7.33
N SER A 404 9.80 -3.85 6.47
CA SER A 404 9.67 -3.61 5.03
C SER A 404 8.59 -2.56 4.74
N GLU A 405 7.45 -2.62 5.40
CA GLU A 405 6.36 -1.63 5.22
C GLU A 405 6.75 -0.26 5.81
N MET A 406 7.39 -0.23 6.97
CA MET A 406 7.89 1.01 7.57
C MET A 406 8.93 1.69 6.67
N THR A 407 9.89 0.95 6.14
CA THR A 407 10.89 1.49 5.21
C THR A 407 10.29 1.96 3.89
N ALA A 408 9.25 1.29 3.39
CA ALA A 408 8.50 1.75 2.23
C ALA A 408 7.80 3.08 2.52
N GLY A 409 7.04 3.17 3.62
CA GLY A 409 6.38 4.41 4.04
C GLY A 409 7.34 5.57 4.23
N LEU A 410 8.51 5.30 4.84
CA LEU A 410 9.57 6.31 5.00
C LEU A 410 10.14 6.78 3.66
N CYS A 411 10.35 5.88 2.69
CA CYS A 411 10.78 6.24 1.36
C CYS A 411 9.75 7.13 0.66
N PHE A 412 8.47 6.77 0.71
CA PHE A 412 7.40 7.58 0.15
C PHE A 412 7.36 8.98 0.78
N ALA A 413 7.49 9.08 2.11
CA ALA A 413 7.50 10.35 2.82
C ALA A 413 8.69 11.22 2.41
N LEU A 414 9.90 10.64 2.32
CA LEU A 414 11.10 11.34 1.90
C LEU A 414 11.01 11.80 0.44
N MET A 415 10.57 10.93 -0.46
CA MET A 415 10.43 11.28 -1.88
C MET A 415 9.32 12.31 -2.12
N ALA A 416 8.25 12.30 -1.32
CA ALA A 416 7.23 13.33 -1.36
C ALA A 416 7.79 14.69 -0.92
N LEU A 417 8.53 14.72 0.21
CA LEU A 417 9.10 15.97 0.72
C LEU A 417 10.14 16.54 -0.23
N ILE A 418 11.17 15.76 -0.56
CA ILE A 418 12.29 16.20 -1.40
C ILE A 418 11.79 16.51 -2.81
N GLY A 419 10.86 15.72 -3.32
CA GLY A 419 10.32 15.85 -4.66
C GLY A 419 9.60 17.17 -4.90
N GLY A 420 8.84 17.67 -3.93
CA GLY A 420 8.18 18.97 -4.03
C GLY A 420 9.19 20.11 -4.22
N TYR A 421 10.29 20.11 -3.45
CA TYR A 421 11.36 21.10 -3.61
C TYR A 421 12.15 20.95 -4.90
N ILE A 422 12.40 19.71 -5.37
CA ILE A 422 13.05 19.47 -6.67
C ILE A 422 12.21 20.05 -7.81
N ILE A 423 10.88 19.86 -7.78
CA ILE A 423 9.99 20.39 -8.83
C ILE A 423 10.13 21.90 -8.94
N VAL A 424 10.06 22.61 -7.82
CA VAL A 424 10.15 24.08 -7.78
C VAL A 424 11.53 24.59 -8.22
N GLY A 425 12.61 23.91 -7.80
CA GLY A 425 13.98 24.34 -8.09
C GLY A 425 14.51 23.90 -9.45
N GLN A 426 14.13 22.71 -9.92
CA GLN A 426 14.77 22.03 -11.06
C GLN A 426 13.77 21.39 -12.05
N GLY A 427 12.47 21.41 -11.73
CA GLY A 427 11.40 20.90 -12.57
C GLY A 427 11.14 19.39 -12.46
N TYR A 428 10.09 18.95 -13.14
CA TYR A 428 9.60 17.56 -13.12
C TYR A 428 10.59 16.55 -13.70
N GLN A 429 11.33 16.95 -14.75
CA GLN A 429 12.33 16.09 -15.40
C GLN A 429 13.37 15.59 -14.38
N THR A 430 13.94 16.53 -13.61
CA THR A 430 14.95 16.22 -12.59
C THR A 430 14.37 15.30 -11.50
N LEU A 431 13.14 15.52 -11.07
CA LEU A 431 12.47 14.66 -10.10
C LEU A 431 12.42 13.20 -10.58
N PHE A 432 11.95 12.96 -11.81
CA PHE A 432 11.83 11.61 -12.33
C PHE A 432 13.19 10.95 -12.59
N LEU A 433 14.20 11.72 -13.00
CA LEU A 433 15.57 11.22 -13.14
C LEU A 433 16.20 10.85 -11.78
N VAL A 434 15.99 11.65 -10.73
CA VAL A 434 16.41 11.33 -9.36
C VAL A 434 15.73 10.06 -8.88
N GLY A 435 14.42 9.90 -9.11
CA GLY A 435 13.69 8.69 -8.79
C GLY A 435 14.20 7.45 -9.55
N ALA A 436 14.49 7.60 -10.85
CA ALA A 436 15.06 6.53 -11.67
C ALA A 436 16.47 6.16 -11.21
N GLY A 437 17.34 7.15 -10.95
CA GLY A 437 18.71 6.94 -10.47
C GLY A 437 18.74 6.27 -9.09
N ALA A 438 17.90 6.72 -8.16
CA ALA A 438 17.77 6.10 -6.85
C ALA A 438 17.30 4.63 -6.98
N THR A 439 16.29 4.37 -7.83
CA THR A 439 15.82 3.00 -8.08
C THR A 439 16.91 2.13 -8.69
N LEU A 440 17.66 2.63 -9.66
CA LEU A 440 18.79 1.92 -10.26
C LEU A 440 19.87 1.59 -9.21
N PHE A 441 20.20 2.54 -8.34
CA PHE A 441 21.12 2.32 -7.23
C PHE A 441 20.62 1.21 -6.30
N GLY A 442 19.32 1.19 -5.96
CA GLY A 442 18.70 0.13 -5.19
C GLY A 442 18.78 -1.25 -5.88
N VAL A 443 18.66 -1.29 -7.22
CA VAL A 443 18.85 -2.52 -8.00
C VAL A 443 20.29 -3.02 -7.90
N LEU A 444 21.26 -2.11 -8.04
CA LEU A 444 22.68 -2.46 -7.94
C LEU A 444 23.06 -2.96 -6.55
N LEU A 445 22.55 -2.33 -5.49
CA LEU A 445 22.72 -2.79 -4.11
C LEU A 445 22.12 -4.18 -3.91
N PHE A 446 20.90 -4.39 -4.39
CA PHE A 446 20.22 -5.69 -4.29
C PHE A 446 21.01 -6.78 -5.02
N TRP A 447 21.39 -6.51 -6.27
CA TRP A 447 22.14 -7.44 -7.09
C TRP A 447 23.52 -7.73 -6.47
N GLY A 448 24.25 -6.70 -6.01
CA GLY A 448 25.58 -6.84 -5.42
C GLY A 448 25.58 -7.68 -4.15
N TYR A 449 24.63 -7.45 -3.23
CA TYR A 449 24.55 -8.15 -1.96
C TYR A 449 24.01 -9.59 -2.12
N PHE A 450 22.96 -9.76 -2.92
CA PHE A 450 22.30 -11.05 -3.10
C PHE A 450 22.82 -11.85 -4.31
N ARG A 451 23.91 -11.41 -4.94
CA ARG A 451 24.54 -12.08 -6.08
C ARG A 451 24.98 -13.51 -5.75
N SER A 452 25.52 -13.73 -4.55
CA SER A 452 25.92 -15.06 -4.06
C SER A 452 24.85 -15.61 -3.12
N ASP A 453 24.63 -16.94 -3.12
CA ASP A 453 23.72 -17.61 -2.19
C ASP A 453 24.26 -17.67 -0.74
N GLN A 454 25.43 -17.07 -0.49
CA GLN A 454 26.10 -17.05 0.81
C GLN A 454 25.30 -16.39 1.95
N PRO A 455 24.55 -15.28 1.76
CA PRO A 455 23.79 -14.70 2.87
C PRO A 455 22.72 -15.64 3.43
N ALA A 456 21.99 -16.33 2.55
CA ALA A 456 20.96 -17.28 2.95
C ALA A 456 21.55 -18.51 3.71
N ARG A 457 22.70 -19.00 3.27
CA ARG A 457 23.41 -20.10 3.96
C ARG A 457 23.96 -19.67 5.32
N ARG A 458 24.56 -18.48 5.45
CA ARG A 458 25.08 -17.97 6.73
C ARG A 458 24.00 -17.80 7.79
N ILE A 459 22.77 -17.43 7.41
CA ILE A 459 21.65 -17.26 8.34
C ILE A 459 21.05 -18.62 8.73
N ALA A 460 21.04 -19.59 7.80
CA ALA A 460 20.55 -20.94 8.06
C ALA A 460 21.55 -21.78 8.89
N GLU A 461 22.84 -21.50 8.79
CA GLU A 461 23.94 -22.22 9.45
C GLU A 461 24.40 -21.55 10.74
N ALA A 462 23.90 -20.37 11.11
CA ALA A 462 24.21 -19.72 12.37
C ALA A 462 23.76 -20.64 13.52
N PRO A 463 24.70 -21.13 14.40
CA PRO A 463 24.35 -22.01 15.50
C PRO A 463 23.30 -21.32 16.38
N ALA A 464 22.24 -22.04 16.70
CA ALA A 464 21.31 -21.64 17.75
C ALA A 464 22.16 -21.44 19.02
N GLY A 465 22.27 -20.17 19.47
CA GLY A 465 23.17 -19.64 20.46
C GLY A 465 23.72 -20.69 21.41
N GLY A 466 25.03 -20.80 21.44
CA GLY A 466 25.71 -21.57 22.45
C GLY A 466 25.47 -20.95 23.82
N ASP A 467 25.28 -21.83 24.78
CA ASP A 467 25.10 -21.76 26.22
C ASP A 467 25.55 -20.51 26.93
#